data_65cb23c8ad7cf0d82fae8ce78d143b12
#
_entry.id   65cb23c8ad7cf0d82fae8ce78d143b12
#
_cell.length_a   1.000
_cell.length_b   1.000
_cell.length_c   1.000
_cell.angle_alpha   90.00
_cell.angle_beta   90.00
_cell.angle_gamma   90.00
#
_symmetry.space_group_name_H-M   'P 1'
#
loop_
_entity.id
_entity.type
_entity.pdbx_description
1 polymer ?
#
loop_
_entity_poly.entity_id
_entity_poly.type
_entity_poly.pdbx_seq_one_letter_code
_entity_poly.pdbx_strand_id
1 'polypeptide(L)'
;YEEIGPTELVELTIQSLYMDFTFLTTGGFYIHTEFQTTDKKEADLRRFHAYDAVYSNKTGKKVITYVIYSGGITNVKSELDCGVYTYRVQPSYLKNKNADEVFRKLKQKQDNGEAFTEDDYAALSLTPLMSGKMSRKDMFKEAIRLAKPNIELSTEKATAMLYTLADKFLDRTE
;
A
#
# COMPACT_ATOMS: atom_id res chain seq x y z
N TYR A 1 -33.78 -2.99 23.85
CA TYR A 1 -32.70 -3.92 23.49
C TYR A 1 -33.27 -5.34 23.37
N GLU A 2 -32.66 -6.14 22.50
CA GLU A 2 -33.12 -7.52 22.24
C GLU A 2 -32.44 -8.51 23.16
N GLU A 3 -31.18 -8.29 23.51
CA GLU A 3 -30.41 -9.16 24.40
C GLU A 3 -29.31 -8.39 25.15
N ILE A 4 -28.80 -9.00 26.23
CA ILE A 4 -27.62 -8.50 26.94
C ILE A 4 -26.38 -9.04 26.26
N GLY A 5 -25.52 -8.16 25.77
CA GLY A 5 -24.25 -8.52 25.16
C GLY A 5 -23.22 -9.04 26.19
N PRO A 6 -22.13 -9.65 25.72
CA PRO A 6 -21.07 -10.14 26.60
C PRO A 6 -20.39 -8.99 27.34
N THR A 7 -20.11 -9.19 28.62
CA THR A 7 -19.44 -8.25 29.51
C THR A 7 -17.90 -8.39 29.43
N GLU A 8 -17.41 -9.48 28.89
CA GLU A 8 -15.97 -9.76 28.70
C GLU A 8 -15.73 -10.19 27.27
N LEU A 9 -14.81 -9.50 26.61
CA LEU A 9 -14.28 -9.87 25.31
C LEU A 9 -12.87 -10.40 25.50
N VAL A 10 -12.73 -11.73 25.58
CA VAL A 10 -11.43 -12.40 25.52
C VAL A 10 -11.13 -12.70 24.07
N GLU A 11 -10.46 -11.78 23.38
CA GLU A 11 -9.95 -12.01 22.03
C GLU A 11 -8.52 -12.54 22.10
N LEU A 12 -8.38 -13.87 22.17
CA LEU A 12 -7.12 -14.54 21.87
C LEU A 12 -6.94 -14.56 20.35
N THR A 13 -6.66 -13.41 19.76
CA THR A 13 -6.24 -13.35 18.34
C THR A 13 -4.81 -13.83 18.24
N ILE A 14 -4.64 -15.13 17.93
CA ILE A 14 -3.36 -15.69 17.43
C ILE A 14 -3.11 -15.19 15.97
N GLN A 15 -3.91 -14.31 15.44
CA GLN A 15 -3.70 -13.71 14.13
C GLN A 15 -2.72 -12.55 14.25
N SER A 16 -1.53 -12.72 13.65
CA SER A 16 -0.63 -11.61 13.43
C SER A 16 -1.32 -10.58 12.55
N LEU A 17 -1.47 -9.35 13.04
CA LEU A 17 -1.98 -8.24 12.26
C LEU A 17 -0.82 -7.72 11.40
N TYR A 18 -0.91 -7.90 10.09
CA TYR A 18 0.09 -7.42 9.14
C TYR A 18 -0.41 -6.14 8.48
N MET A 19 0.26 -5.04 8.78
CA MET A 19 0.14 -3.77 8.06
C MET A 19 1.22 -3.72 6.97
N ASP A 20 0.89 -3.24 5.77
CA ASP A 20 1.86 -3.22 4.69
C ASP A 20 3.04 -2.29 5.01
N PHE A 21 2.76 -1.03 5.32
CA PHE A 21 3.77 -0.07 5.75
C PHE A 21 3.24 0.89 6.80
N THR A 22 4.09 1.25 7.77
CA THR A 22 3.82 2.31 8.74
C THR A 22 4.99 3.27 8.80
N PHE A 23 4.69 4.57 8.82
CA PHE A 23 5.69 5.64 8.87
C PHE A 23 5.36 6.61 10.01
N LEU A 24 6.30 6.84 10.92
CA LEU A 24 6.18 7.92 11.88
C LEU A 24 6.52 9.25 11.20
N THR A 25 5.60 10.19 11.24
CA THR A 25 5.80 11.54 10.68
C THR A 25 6.51 12.45 11.68
N THR A 26 7.12 13.52 11.19
CA THR A 26 7.67 14.60 12.03
C THR A 26 6.59 15.30 12.86
N GLY A 27 5.31 15.23 12.43
CA GLY A 27 4.15 15.72 13.19
C GLY A 27 3.71 14.81 14.34
N GLY A 28 4.42 13.69 14.58
CA GLY A 28 4.18 12.82 15.73
C GLY A 28 3.01 11.86 15.59
N PHE A 29 2.48 11.65 14.39
CA PHE A 29 1.45 10.65 14.10
C PHE A 29 1.96 9.62 13.09
N TYR A 30 1.32 8.46 13.03
CA TYR A 30 1.65 7.42 12.05
C TYR A 30 0.82 7.53 10.79
N ILE A 31 1.46 7.33 9.65
CA ILE A 31 0.81 7.00 8.38
C ILE A 31 0.85 5.47 8.25
N HIS A 32 -0.32 4.87 8.11
CA HIS A 32 -0.48 3.46 7.76
C HIS A 32 -0.85 3.39 6.27
N THR A 33 -0.07 2.68 5.47
CA THR A 33 -0.32 2.52 4.03
C THR A 33 -0.66 1.08 3.73
N GLU A 34 -1.79 0.88 3.07
CA GLU A 34 -2.28 -0.42 2.59
C GLU A 34 -2.36 -0.43 1.06
N PHE A 35 -1.98 -1.54 0.43
CA PHE A 35 -2.09 -1.74 -1.02
C PHE A 35 -3.16 -2.77 -1.31
N GLN A 36 -4.14 -2.42 -2.16
CA GLN A 36 -5.27 -3.27 -2.49
C GLN A 36 -5.42 -3.47 -4.00
N THR A 37 -5.53 -4.73 -4.43
CA THR A 37 -5.84 -5.12 -5.82
C THR A 37 -7.27 -5.58 -5.98
N THR A 38 -8.01 -5.66 -4.88
CA THR A 38 -9.46 -5.99 -4.81
C THR A 38 -10.12 -5.03 -3.83
N ASP A 39 -11.42 -4.82 -3.97
CA ASP A 39 -12.23 -4.05 -3.03
C ASP A 39 -13.22 -4.99 -2.32
N LYS A 40 -12.93 -5.30 -1.06
CA LYS A 40 -13.83 -6.08 -0.17
C LYS A 40 -14.76 -5.17 0.63
N LYS A 41 -14.83 -3.90 0.26
CA LYS A 41 -15.75 -2.91 0.82
C LYS A 41 -15.60 -2.78 2.35
N GLU A 42 -16.70 -3.00 3.07
CA GLU A 42 -16.75 -2.85 4.51
C GLU A 42 -15.82 -3.82 5.27
N ALA A 43 -15.58 -5.01 4.74
CA ALA A 43 -14.67 -5.98 5.37
C ALA A 43 -13.22 -5.45 5.42
N ASP A 44 -12.76 -4.76 4.37
CA ASP A 44 -11.45 -4.13 4.38
C ASP A 44 -11.41 -2.97 5.39
N LEU A 45 -12.45 -2.12 5.43
CA LEU A 45 -12.53 -1.01 6.38
C LEU A 45 -12.51 -1.49 7.85
N ARG A 46 -13.23 -2.57 8.17
CA ARG A 46 -13.20 -3.17 9.51
C ARG A 46 -11.81 -3.68 9.87
N ARG A 47 -11.11 -4.31 8.91
CA ARG A 47 -9.74 -4.77 9.10
C ARG A 47 -8.80 -3.60 9.37
N PHE A 48 -8.81 -2.56 8.55
CA PHE A 48 -7.95 -1.38 8.72
C PHE A 48 -8.25 -0.67 10.04
N HIS A 49 -9.53 -0.52 10.39
CA HIS A 49 -9.95 0.05 11.65
C HIS A 49 -9.38 -0.73 12.85
N ALA A 50 -9.46 -2.06 12.83
CA ALA A 50 -8.89 -2.90 13.89
C ALA A 50 -7.37 -2.70 14.00
N TYR A 51 -6.64 -2.64 12.88
CA TYR A 51 -5.19 -2.41 12.85
C TYR A 51 -4.84 -1.05 13.45
N ASP A 52 -5.52 0.00 13.01
CA ASP A 52 -5.28 1.36 13.48
C ASP A 52 -5.59 1.51 14.97
N ALA A 53 -6.68 0.91 15.44
CA ALA A 53 -7.06 0.95 16.85
C ALA A 53 -6.02 0.26 17.74
N VAL A 54 -5.60 -0.95 17.39
CA VAL A 54 -4.57 -1.69 18.13
C VAL A 54 -3.24 -0.95 18.11
N TYR A 55 -2.82 -0.43 16.94
CA TYR A 55 -1.55 0.26 16.80
C TYR A 55 -1.54 1.60 17.51
N SER A 56 -2.63 2.36 17.42
CA SER A 56 -2.81 3.62 18.14
C SER A 56 -2.79 3.41 19.66
N ASN A 57 -3.49 2.38 20.15
CA ASN A 57 -3.49 2.04 21.58
C ASN A 57 -2.09 1.64 22.07
N LYS A 58 -1.34 0.86 21.29
CA LYS A 58 0.02 0.42 21.63
C LYS A 58 1.02 1.56 21.65
N THR A 59 0.88 2.54 20.75
CA THR A 59 1.88 3.62 20.56
C THR A 59 1.50 4.93 21.24
N GLY A 60 0.23 5.10 21.64
CA GLY A 60 -0.32 6.35 22.15
C GLY A 60 -0.41 7.45 21.08
N LYS A 61 -0.32 7.11 19.79
CA LYS A 61 -0.28 8.07 18.67
C LYS A 61 -1.46 7.88 17.72
N LYS A 62 -1.83 8.97 17.06
CA LYS A 62 -2.82 8.91 15.97
C LYS A 62 -2.29 8.10 14.81
N VAL A 63 -3.16 7.38 14.13
CA VAL A 63 -2.89 6.67 12.87
C VAL A 63 -3.81 7.22 11.79
N ILE A 64 -3.25 7.48 10.61
CA ILE A 64 -4.00 7.91 9.43
C ILE A 64 -3.72 6.89 8.33
N THR A 65 -4.77 6.21 7.87
CA THR A 65 -4.65 5.15 6.88
C THR A 65 -4.87 5.67 5.47
N TYR A 66 -3.89 5.43 4.61
CA TYR A 66 -3.95 5.61 3.16
C TYR A 66 -4.07 4.24 2.49
N VAL A 67 -5.04 4.08 1.61
CA VAL A 67 -5.23 2.84 0.86
C VAL A 67 -4.97 3.11 -0.61
N ILE A 68 -3.93 2.48 -1.16
CA ILE A 68 -3.52 2.61 -2.56
C ILE A 68 -4.16 1.47 -3.35
N TYR A 69 -5.10 1.83 -4.23
CA TYR A 69 -5.83 0.88 -5.07
C TYR A 69 -5.20 0.73 -6.45
N SER A 70 -5.08 -0.51 -6.92
CA SER A 70 -4.58 -0.82 -8.26
C SER A 70 -5.45 -0.23 -9.37
N GLY A 71 -4.90 -0.15 -10.59
CA GLY A 71 -5.49 0.55 -11.73
C GLY A 71 -6.91 0.11 -12.15
N GLY A 72 -7.34 -1.09 -11.80
CA GLY A 72 -8.70 -1.59 -12.07
C GLY A 72 -9.79 -1.06 -11.12
N ILE A 73 -9.40 -0.43 -9.99
CA ILE A 73 -10.33 0.05 -8.96
C ILE A 73 -10.51 1.56 -9.09
N THR A 74 -11.75 2.02 -9.20
CA THR A 74 -12.05 3.43 -9.50
C THR A 74 -12.89 4.15 -8.47
N ASN A 75 -13.61 3.40 -7.64
CA ASN A 75 -14.48 3.96 -6.59
C ASN A 75 -14.66 2.95 -5.47
N VAL A 76 -14.39 3.35 -4.25
CA VAL A 76 -14.49 2.48 -3.07
C VAL A 76 -15.25 3.18 -1.96
N LYS A 77 -15.84 2.37 -1.06
CA LYS A 77 -16.33 2.86 0.22
C LYS A 77 -15.11 3.20 1.10
N SER A 78 -14.98 4.45 1.54
CA SER A 78 -13.86 4.95 2.35
C SER A 78 -14.24 5.25 3.79
N GLU A 79 -15.48 5.02 4.16
CA GLU A 79 -16.02 5.32 5.49
C GLU A 79 -16.74 4.11 6.07
N LEU A 80 -16.54 3.88 7.37
CA LEU A 80 -17.22 2.87 8.18
C LEU A 80 -17.95 3.57 9.31
N ASP A 81 -19.27 3.40 9.37
CA ASP A 81 -20.07 3.82 10.50
C ASP A 81 -19.79 2.88 11.70
N CYS A 82 -19.30 3.47 12.78
CA CYS A 82 -19.03 2.79 14.05
C CYS A 82 -19.99 3.23 15.16
N GLY A 83 -21.15 3.80 14.83
CA GLY A 83 -22.16 4.28 15.76
C GLY A 83 -21.88 5.71 16.20
N VAL A 84 -21.14 5.91 17.28
CA VAL A 84 -20.86 7.25 17.82
C VAL A 84 -19.76 8.02 17.04
N TYR A 85 -19.07 7.37 16.12
CA TYR A 85 -18.07 7.99 15.25
C TYR A 85 -18.00 7.26 13.90
N THR A 86 -17.33 7.87 12.94
CA THR A 86 -17.07 7.31 11.62
C THR A 86 -15.57 7.12 11.45
N TYR A 87 -15.15 5.87 11.20
CA TYR A 87 -13.78 5.60 10.77
C TYR A 87 -13.62 5.93 9.30
N ARG A 88 -12.50 6.56 8.91
CA ARG A 88 -12.21 6.97 7.54
C ARG A 88 -10.82 6.60 7.12
N VAL A 89 -10.69 6.13 5.87
CA VAL A 89 -9.41 5.97 5.18
C VAL A 89 -9.26 6.99 4.07
N GLN A 90 -8.03 7.24 3.63
CA GLN A 90 -7.70 8.12 2.51
C GLN A 90 -7.43 7.26 1.26
N PRO A 91 -8.40 7.10 0.34
CA PRO A 91 -8.21 6.29 -0.85
C PRO A 91 -7.33 7.03 -1.88
N SER A 92 -6.39 6.32 -2.48
CA SER A 92 -5.58 6.77 -3.60
C SER A 92 -5.71 5.77 -4.75
N TYR A 93 -6.00 6.28 -5.95
CA TYR A 93 -6.29 5.43 -7.11
C TYR A 93 -5.19 5.54 -8.15
N LEU A 94 -4.69 4.39 -8.61
CA LEU A 94 -3.70 4.32 -9.68
C LEU A 94 -4.31 4.18 -11.09
N LYS A 95 -5.64 4.37 -11.23
CA LYS A 95 -6.40 4.20 -12.48
C LYS A 95 -5.88 5.03 -13.66
N ASN A 96 -5.37 6.22 -13.38
CA ASN A 96 -4.85 7.15 -14.41
C ASN A 96 -3.32 7.08 -14.54
N LYS A 97 -2.68 6.11 -13.87
CA LYS A 97 -1.25 5.87 -13.97
C LYS A 97 -0.99 4.69 -14.89
N ASN A 98 -0.05 4.86 -15.80
CA ASN A 98 0.32 3.84 -16.79
C ASN A 98 1.78 3.43 -16.61
N ALA A 99 1.98 2.14 -16.30
CA ALA A 99 3.32 1.58 -16.08
C ALA A 99 4.20 1.67 -17.34
N ASP A 100 3.62 1.46 -18.53
CA ASP A 100 4.38 1.53 -19.79
C ASP A 100 4.98 2.93 -20.00
N GLU A 101 4.27 3.99 -19.61
CA GLU A 101 4.76 5.36 -19.68
C GLU A 101 5.89 5.61 -18.68
N VAL A 102 5.75 5.10 -17.46
CA VAL A 102 6.80 5.20 -16.44
C VAL A 102 8.06 4.49 -16.93
N PHE A 103 7.94 3.25 -17.39
CA PHE A 103 9.07 2.49 -17.92
C PHE A 103 9.74 3.18 -19.11
N ARG A 104 8.94 3.71 -20.04
CA ARG A 104 9.48 4.46 -21.18
C ARG A 104 10.29 5.69 -20.76
N LYS A 105 9.73 6.49 -19.82
CA LYS A 105 10.40 7.68 -19.28
C LYS A 105 11.73 7.32 -18.60
N LEU A 106 11.72 6.28 -17.75
CA LEU A 106 12.90 5.88 -16.99
C LEU A 106 13.98 5.26 -17.88
N LYS A 107 13.60 4.48 -18.90
CA LYS A 107 14.55 3.99 -19.91
C LYS A 107 15.20 5.13 -20.66
N GLN A 108 14.44 6.13 -21.08
CA GLN A 108 14.99 7.31 -21.76
C GLN A 108 15.97 8.06 -20.88
N LYS A 109 15.69 8.24 -19.58
CA LYS A 109 16.65 8.81 -18.64
C LYS A 109 17.92 7.98 -18.54
N GLN A 110 17.79 6.65 -18.43
CA GLN A 110 18.92 5.74 -18.37
C GLN A 110 19.79 5.81 -19.65
N ASP A 111 19.16 5.84 -20.83
CA ASP A 111 19.85 5.94 -22.11
C ASP A 111 20.59 7.28 -22.27
N ASN A 112 20.04 8.35 -21.66
CA ASN A 112 20.67 9.68 -21.63
C ASN A 112 21.75 9.82 -20.54
N GLY A 113 21.95 8.81 -19.68
CA GLY A 113 22.86 8.90 -18.52
C GLY A 113 22.35 9.81 -17.39
N GLU A 114 21.05 10.09 -17.36
CA GLU A 114 20.41 10.91 -16.33
C GLU A 114 20.13 10.07 -15.08
N ALA A 115 20.41 10.63 -13.89
CA ALA A 115 20.07 9.98 -12.63
C ALA A 115 18.54 9.98 -12.38
N PHE A 116 18.05 8.92 -11.72
CA PHE A 116 16.67 8.87 -11.27
C PHE A 116 16.49 9.73 -10.02
N THR A 117 15.37 10.44 -9.96
CA THR A 117 14.96 11.20 -8.78
C THR A 117 14.23 10.30 -7.78
N GLU A 118 14.00 10.79 -6.54
CA GLU A 118 13.16 10.07 -5.56
C GLU A 118 11.75 9.82 -6.10
N ASP A 119 11.16 10.76 -6.84
CA ASP A 119 9.85 10.59 -7.48
C ASP A 119 9.88 9.51 -8.56
N ASP A 120 10.97 9.39 -9.31
CA ASP A 120 11.15 8.33 -10.30
C ASP A 120 11.19 6.95 -9.63
N TYR A 121 11.91 6.80 -8.52
CA TYR A 121 11.95 5.57 -7.74
C TYR A 121 10.62 5.26 -7.08
N ALA A 122 9.91 6.26 -6.55
CA ALA A 122 8.58 6.09 -6.01
C ALA A 122 7.59 5.62 -7.09
N ALA A 123 7.61 6.25 -8.28
CA ALA A 123 6.78 5.83 -9.41
C ALA A 123 7.12 4.41 -9.85
N LEU A 124 8.42 4.07 -9.96
CA LEU A 124 8.91 2.75 -10.36
C LEU A 124 8.40 1.65 -9.44
N SER A 125 8.46 1.86 -8.12
CA SER A 125 8.02 0.89 -7.12
C SER A 125 6.51 0.62 -7.17
N LEU A 126 5.70 1.55 -7.69
CA LEU A 126 4.25 1.40 -7.82
C LEU A 126 3.80 0.86 -9.19
N THR A 127 4.71 0.70 -10.18
CA THR A 127 4.36 0.25 -11.53
C THR A 127 3.58 -1.07 -11.56
N PRO A 128 3.86 -2.10 -10.70
CA PRO A 128 3.10 -3.36 -10.73
C PRO A 128 1.62 -3.21 -10.34
N LEU A 129 1.24 -2.08 -9.75
CA LEU A 129 -0.14 -1.77 -9.36
C LEU A 129 -0.85 -0.83 -10.35
N MET A 130 -0.13 -0.30 -11.34
CA MET A 130 -0.67 0.58 -12.38
C MET A 130 -1.29 -0.23 -13.51
N SER A 131 -2.02 0.46 -14.40
CA SER A 131 -2.44 -0.10 -15.68
C SER A 131 -1.24 -0.22 -16.63
N GLY A 132 -1.26 -1.20 -17.54
CA GLY A 132 -0.21 -1.40 -18.54
C GLY A 132 -0.49 -2.60 -19.42
N LYS A 133 0.33 -2.78 -20.46
CA LYS A 133 0.22 -3.92 -21.39
C LYS A 133 0.92 -5.18 -20.88
N MET A 134 1.89 -5.01 -19.98
CA MET A 134 2.66 -6.10 -19.41
C MET A 134 1.86 -6.82 -18.33
N SER A 135 2.14 -8.11 -18.14
CA SER A 135 1.65 -8.82 -16.95
C SER A 135 2.21 -8.20 -15.66
N ARG A 136 1.51 -8.36 -14.54
CA ARG A 136 2.00 -7.86 -13.25
C ARG A 136 3.39 -8.42 -12.92
N LYS A 137 3.61 -9.69 -13.14
CA LYS A 137 4.90 -10.37 -12.98
C LYS A 137 6.01 -9.72 -13.82
N ASP A 138 5.73 -9.41 -15.09
CA ASP A 138 6.70 -8.77 -15.97
C ASP A 138 6.97 -7.32 -15.57
N MET A 139 5.96 -6.60 -15.06
CA MET A 139 6.14 -5.27 -14.49
C MET A 139 7.07 -5.30 -13.27
N PHE A 140 6.94 -6.30 -12.37
CA PHE A 140 7.89 -6.48 -11.25
C PHE A 140 9.32 -6.72 -11.75
N LYS A 141 9.50 -7.63 -12.71
CA LYS A 141 10.83 -7.93 -13.28
C LYS A 141 11.47 -6.69 -13.90
N GLU A 142 10.70 -5.94 -14.69
CA GLU A 142 11.18 -4.73 -15.35
C GLU A 142 11.49 -3.62 -14.35
N ALA A 143 10.66 -3.44 -13.33
CA ALA A 143 10.91 -2.46 -12.27
C ALA A 143 12.20 -2.77 -11.50
N ILE A 144 12.41 -4.03 -11.12
CA ILE A 144 13.65 -4.47 -10.44
C ILE A 144 14.87 -4.29 -11.37
N ARG A 145 14.72 -4.59 -12.67
CA ARG A 145 15.80 -4.42 -13.64
C ARG A 145 16.24 -2.96 -13.75
N LEU A 146 15.29 -2.03 -13.78
CA LEU A 146 15.57 -0.59 -13.86
C LEU A 146 16.10 -0.01 -12.54
N ALA A 147 15.73 -0.59 -11.40
CA ALA A 147 16.23 -0.13 -10.10
C ALA A 147 17.70 -0.51 -9.84
N LYS A 148 18.17 -1.64 -10.35
CA LYS A 148 19.49 -2.23 -10.03
C LYS A 148 20.76 -1.43 -10.37
N PRO A 149 20.82 -0.52 -11.36
CA PRO A 149 22.08 0.11 -11.75
C PRO A 149 22.68 1.08 -10.75
N ASN A 150 21.92 1.56 -9.76
CA ASN A 150 22.36 2.59 -8.81
C ASN A 150 22.39 2.07 -7.38
N ILE A 151 23.54 2.22 -6.70
CA ILE A 151 23.71 1.90 -5.27
C ILE A 151 23.42 3.18 -4.47
N GLU A 152 22.16 3.61 -4.44
CA GLU A 152 21.69 4.73 -3.64
C GLU A 152 20.61 4.27 -2.66
N LEU A 153 20.46 4.96 -1.55
CA LEU A 153 19.43 4.68 -0.54
C LEU A 153 18.01 4.64 -1.13
N SER A 154 17.75 5.48 -2.14
CA SER A 154 16.46 5.51 -2.86
C SER A 154 16.22 4.22 -3.67
N THR A 155 17.27 3.63 -4.24
CA THR A 155 17.22 2.33 -4.93
C THR A 155 16.92 1.21 -3.95
N GLU A 156 17.57 1.19 -2.78
CA GLU A 156 17.33 0.17 -1.76
C GLU A 156 15.89 0.22 -1.26
N LYS A 157 15.36 1.41 -0.99
CA LYS A 157 13.95 1.61 -0.57
C LYS A 157 12.97 1.14 -1.65
N ALA A 158 13.18 1.53 -2.90
CA ALA A 158 12.32 1.12 -4.01
C ALA A 158 12.36 -0.40 -4.23
N THR A 159 13.55 -0.99 -4.15
CA THR A 159 13.74 -2.44 -4.29
C THR A 159 13.06 -3.20 -3.13
N ALA A 160 13.24 -2.75 -1.88
CA ALA A 160 12.57 -3.34 -0.73
C ALA A 160 11.03 -3.28 -0.88
N MET A 161 10.50 -2.14 -1.33
CA MET A 161 9.07 -1.99 -1.59
C MET A 161 8.58 -2.94 -2.69
N LEU A 162 9.32 -3.06 -3.80
CA LEU A 162 8.99 -4.00 -4.87
C LEU A 162 8.97 -5.45 -4.40
N TYR A 163 9.93 -5.88 -3.58
CA TYR A 163 9.93 -7.24 -3.01
C TYR A 163 8.74 -7.46 -2.08
N THR A 164 8.42 -6.50 -1.22
CA THR A 164 7.25 -6.59 -0.33
C THR A 164 5.94 -6.69 -1.11
N LEU A 165 5.78 -5.88 -2.17
CA LEU A 165 4.61 -5.94 -3.04
C LEU A 165 4.57 -7.25 -3.86
N ALA A 166 5.73 -7.77 -4.30
CA ALA A 166 5.80 -9.05 -5.00
C ALA A 166 5.37 -10.21 -4.10
N ASP A 167 5.86 -10.27 -2.86
CA ASP A 167 5.46 -11.30 -1.88
C ASP A 167 3.95 -11.25 -1.57
N LYS A 168 3.37 -10.06 -1.61
CA LYS A 168 1.93 -9.87 -1.36
C LYS A 168 1.04 -10.23 -2.57
N PHE A 169 1.47 -9.96 -3.79
CA PHE A 169 0.59 -9.95 -4.97
C PHE A 169 0.97 -10.96 -6.06
N LEU A 170 2.10 -11.63 -5.95
CA LEU A 170 2.47 -12.76 -6.81
C LEU A 170 2.29 -14.07 -6.04
N ASP A 171 1.79 -15.09 -6.72
CA ASP A 171 1.76 -16.43 -6.16
C ASP A 171 3.19 -16.96 -5.98
N ARG A 172 3.44 -17.72 -4.90
CA ARG A 172 4.77 -18.26 -4.57
C ARG A 172 5.36 -19.17 -5.66
N THR A 173 4.54 -19.58 -6.63
CA THR A 173 4.94 -20.38 -7.79
C THR A 173 5.30 -19.53 -9.01
N GLU A 174 5.11 -18.24 -8.96
CA GLU A 174 5.43 -17.27 -10.02
C GLU A 174 6.79 -16.59 -9.81
#